data_490d9139d734fb73fb9ec9a44cf37bd3
#
_entry.id   490d9139d734fb73fb9ec9a44cf37bd3
#
_cell.length_a   1.000
_cell.length_b   1.000
_cell.length_c   1.000
_cell.angle_alpha   90.00
_cell.angle_beta   90.00
_cell.angle_gamma   90.00
#
_symmetry.space_group_name_H-M   'P 1'
#
loop_
_entity.id
_entity.type
_entity.pdbx_description
1 polymer ?
#
loop_
_entity_poly.entity_id
_entity_poly.type
_entity_poly.pdbx_seq_one_letter_code
_entity_poly.pdbx_strand_id
1 'polypeptide(L)'
;MFHVSVDNYGITVGNKNKTIYLDPNKQPNSDFIFISHAHTDHLYKSVKENGNKIITSKITHKIASHRGYKYGSTCEEHGFKLLDSGHILGSNGLLIEDELYYTGDISIRKRAFMNPAIIPRAKNLIIESTFGHPDYVFPKFESTIHKANLIISEMYHQGIPVILLGYTLGKAQILTNVFRHWKPLIVHDSIDEMNRLYSEFGIRMDNYITFSEAEKNNMLSSHSPWLLIAPIA
;
A
#
# COMPACT_ATOMS: atom_id res chain seq x y z
N MET A 1 14.21 -10.52 -26.49
CA MET A 1 14.81 -9.37 -25.79
C MET A 1 13.69 -8.35 -25.59
N PHE A 2 13.49 -7.89 -24.36
CA PHE A 2 12.52 -6.84 -24.04
C PHE A 2 13.13 -5.47 -24.33
N HIS A 3 12.29 -4.56 -24.83
CA HIS A 3 12.58 -3.15 -24.97
C HIS A 3 11.81 -2.39 -23.89
N VAL A 4 12.48 -1.52 -23.15
CA VAL A 4 11.88 -0.64 -22.15
C VAL A 4 11.90 0.78 -22.66
N SER A 5 10.77 1.46 -22.61
CA SER A 5 10.64 2.86 -22.96
C SER A 5 9.71 3.61 -22.03
N VAL A 6 9.73 4.92 -22.07
CA VAL A 6 8.88 5.82 -21.30
C VAL A 6 8.19 6.77 -22.26
N ASP A 7 6.88 6.91 -22.11
CA ASP A 7 6.07 7.83 -22.89
C ASP A 7 5.09 8.64 -21.99
N ASN A 8 4.10 9.29 -22.60
CA ASN A 8 3.11 10.10 -21.88
C ASN A 8 2.15 9.29 -20.98
N TYR A 9 2.15 7.97 -21.09
CA TYR A 9 1.36 7.05 -20.26
C TYR A 9 2.17 6.46 -19.11
N GLY A 10 3.49 6.47 -19.21
CA GLY A 10 4.41 5.93 -18.22
C GLY A 10 5.42 4.94 -18.80
N ILE A 11 5.80 3.97 -18.00
CA ILE A 11 6.78 2.95 -18.39
C ILE A 11 6.10 1.87 -19.22
N THR A 12 6.66 1.56 -20.37
CA THR A 12 6.21 0.46 -21.22
C THR A 12 7.35 -0.54 -21.46
N VAL A 13 6.97 -1.81 -21.46
CA VAL A 13 7.85 -2.93 -21.76
C VAL A 13 7.23 -3.72 -22.90
N GLY A 14 8.01 -3.97 -23.93
CA GLY A 14 7.52 -4.69 -25.10
C GLY A 14 8.55 -5.63 -25.69
N ASN A 15 8.05 -6.61 -26.42
CA ASN A 15 8.81 -7.41 -27.36
C ASN A 15 8.03 -7.46 -28.70
N LYS A 16 8.45 -8.29 -29.68
CA LYS A 16 7.80 -8.39 -30.97
C LYS A 16 6.30 -8.78 -30.91
N ASN A 17 5.85 -9.37 -29.82
CA ASN A 17 4.54 -10.01 -29.72
C ASN A 17 3.62 -9.41 -28.66
N LYS A 18 4.14 -8.70 -27.67
CA LYS A 18 3.37 -8.21 -26.52
C LYS A 18 3.90 -6.85 -26.04
N THR A 19 2.96 -6.00 -25.65
CA THR A 19 3.24 -4.71 -24.99
C THR A 19 2.49 -4.63 -23.67
N ILE A 20 3.20 -4.23 -22.62
CA ILE A 20 2.64 -4.01 -21.28
C ILE A 20 3.05 -2.64 -20.76
N TYR A 21 2.09 -1.89 -20.20
CA TYR A 21 2.34 -0.70 -19.41
C TYR A 21 2.40 -1.05 -17.93
N LEU A 22 3.35 -0.45 -17.24
CA LEU A 22 3.63 -0.65 -15.82
C LEU A 22 3.16 0.58 -15.05
N ASP A 23 2.15 0.41 -14.18
CA ASP A 23 1.52 1.49 -13.40
C ASP A 23 1.26 2.77 -14.20
N PRO A 24 0.51 2.72 -15.31
CA PRO A 24 0.34 3.89 -16.17
C PRO A 24 -0.48 4.98 -15.47
N ASN A 25 -0.16 6.24 -15.73
CA ASN A 25 -0.87 7.41 -15.20
C ASN A 25 -2.18 7.72 -15.92
N LYS A 26 -2.40 7.12 -17.09
CA LYS A 26 -3.59 7.23 -17.93
C LYS A 26 -3.88 5.88 -18.57
N GLN A 27 -5.10 5.69 -19.06
CA GLN A 27 -5.47 4.47 -19.78
C GLN A 27 -4.74 4.37 -21.13
N PRO A 28 -3.76 3.46 -21.28
CA PRO A 28 -3.07 3.26 -22.55
C PRO A 28 -3.87 2.32 -23.47
N ASN A 29 -3.48 2.26 -24.74
CA ASN A 29 -3.88 1.20 -25.65
C ASN A 29 -2.73 0.18 -25.75
N SER A 30 -2.88 -0.99 -25.13
CA SER A 30 -1.85 -2.04 -25.07
C SER A 30 -2.46 -3.40 -24.88
N ASP A 31 -1.67 -4.46 -25.04
CA ASP A 31 -2.13 -5.82 -24.78
C ASP A 31 -2.41 -6.04 -23.30
N PHE A 32 -1.52 -5.49 -22.44
CA PHE A 32 -1.59 -5.66 -21.00
C PHE A 32 -1.33 -4.34 -20.26
N ILE A 33 -1.92 -4.23 -19.08
CA ILE A 33 -1.64 -3.20 -18.09
C ILE A 33 -1.34 -3.90 -16.78
N PHE A 34 -0.19 -3.60 -16.19
CA PHE A 34 0.15 -4.05 -14.85
C PHE A 34 -0.10 -2.94 -13.85
N ILE A 35 -0.75 -3.30 -12.74
CA ILE A 35 -0.98 -2.43 -11.58
C ILE A 35 -0.34 -3.09 -10.37
N SER A 36 0.72 -2.46 -9.86
CA SER A 36 1.52 -3.01 -8.76
C SER A 36 0.79 -2.98 -7.43
N HIS A 37 0.11 -1.89 -7.11
CA HIS A 37 -0.61 -1.70 -5.85
C HIS A 37 -1.67 -0.59 -5.94
N ALA A 38 -2.43 -0.41 -4.87
CA ALA A 38 -3.62 0.44 -4.89
C ALA A 38 -3.41 1.87 -4.35
N HIS A 39 -2.19 2.43 -4.34
CA HIS A 39 -1.98 3.86 -4.11
C HIS A 39 -2.42 4.68 -5.33
N THR A 40 -2.84 5.92 -5.10
CA THR A 40 -3.50 6.76 -6.11
C THR A 40 -2.61 7.07 -7.31
N ASP A 41 -1.33 7.22 -7.08
CA ASP A 41 -0.29 7.54 -8.08
C ASP A 41 0.09 6.34 -8.98
N HIS A 42 -0.33 5.12 -8.58
CA HIS A 42 -0.18 3.89 -9.39
C HIS A 42 -1.49 3.44 -10.05
N LEU A 43 -2.57 4.24 -9.88
CA LEU A 43 -3.88 3.93 -10.43
C LEU A 43 -4.29 4.99 -11.46
N TYR A 44 -4.86 4.58 -12.57
CA TYR A 44 -5.46 5.48 -13.55
C TYR A 44 -6.99 5.40 -13.52
N LYS A 45 -7.65 6.52 -13.83
CA LYS A 45 -9.11 6.52 -14.03
C LYS A 45 -9.42 5.94 -15.40
N SER A 46 -10.11 4.80 -15.43
CA SER A 46 -10.61 4.23 -16.68
C SER A 46 -11.74 5.11 -17.23
N VAL A 47 -11.61 5.51 -18.50
CA VAL A 47 -12.60 6.34 -19.19
C VAL A 47 -13.59 5.48 -19.98
N LYS A 48 -13.17 4.29 -20.41
CA LYS A 48 -13.99 3.32 -21.17
C LYS A 48 -13.55 1.91 -20.82
N GLU A 49 -14.46 0.95 -20.90
CA GLU A 49 -14.08 -0.46 -20.95
C GLU A 49 -13.32 -0.70 -22.25
N ASN A 50 -12.00 -0.65 -22.18
CA ASN A 50 -11.13 -1.10 -23.25
C ASN A 50 -10.84 -2.56 -22.98
N GLY A 51 -10.72 -3.36 -24.01
CA GLY A 51 -10.37 -4.78 -23.91
C GLY A 51 -8.96 -5.07 -23.36
N ASN A 52 -8.34 -4.11 -22.65
CA ASN A 52 -7.04 -4.26 -22.01
C ASN A 52 -7.10 -5.33 -20.91
N LYS A 53 -6.16 -6.24 -20.97
CA LYS A 53 -5.98 -7.26 -19.94
C LYS A 53 -5.25 -6.68 -18.74
N ILE A 54 -5.91 -6.66 -17.59
CA ILE A 54 -5.35 -6.13 -16.34
C ILE A 54 -4.62 -7.25 -15.58
N ILE A 55 -3.36 -7.03 -15.29
CA ILE A 55 -2.53 -7.89 -14.46
C ILE A 55 -2.30 -7.19 -13.12
N THR A 56 -2.82 -7.77 -12.06
CA THR A 56 -2.67 -7.28 -10.69
C THR A 56 -3.11 -8.37 -9.71
N SER A 57 -2.78 -8.21 -8.43
CA SER A 57 -3.29 -9.12 -7.40
C SER A 57 -4.79 -8.93 -7.15
N LYS A 58 -5.47 -9.99 -6.72
CA LYS A 58 -6.88 -9.93 -6.32
C LYS A 58 -7.11 -8.90 -5.21
N ILE A 59 -6.15 -8.74 -4.31
CA ILE A 59 -6.19 -7.80 -3.20
C ILE A 59 -6.10 -6.36 -3.73
N THR A 60 -5.10 -6.07 -4.55
CA THR A 60 -4.96 -4.74 -5.18
C THR A 60 -6.21 -4.38 -6.00
N HIS A 61 -6.73 -5.31 -6.79
CA HIS A 61 -7.96 -5.10 -7.56
C HIS A 61 -9.16 -4.77 -6.67
N LYS A 62 -9.36 -5.51 -5.57
CA LYS A 62 -10.44 -5.28 -4.61
C LYS A 62 -10.32 -3.91 -3.94
N ILE A 63 -9.12 -3.54 -3.47
CA ILE A 63 -8.87 -2.23 -2.83
C ILE A 63 -9.07 -1.10 -3.84
N ALA A 64 -8.55 -1.22 -5.06
CA ALA A 64 -8.74 -0.22 -6.12
C ALA A 64 -10.23 -0.03 -6.45
N SER A 65 -10.98 -1.14 -6.58
CA SER A 65 -12.44 -1.10 -6.83
C SER A 65 -13.19 -0.41 -5.71
N HIS A 66 -12.86 -0.70 -4.44
CA HIS A 66 -13.46 -0.02 -3.27
C HIS A 66 -13.18 1.50 -3.29
N ARG A 67 -12.01 1.90 -3.76
CA ARG A 67 -11.63 3.31 -3.92
C ARG A 67 -12.23 3.99 -5.17
N GLY A 68 -13.13 3.31 -5.89
CA GLY A 68 -13.86 3.84 -7.04
C GLY A 68 -13.14 3.70 -8.39
N TYR A 69 -12.02 2.98 -8.46
CA TYR A 69 -11.37 2.67 -9.73
C TYR A 69 -12.04 1.46 -10.39
N LYS A 70 -12.48 1.65 -11.62
CA LYS A 70 -13.22 0.61 -12.38
C LYS A 70 -12.28 -0.05 -13.38
N TYR A 71 -11.68 -1.14 -12.98
CA TYR A 71 -10.92 -2.01 -13.86
C TYR A 71 -11.77 -3.22 -14.23
N GLY A 72 -11.57 -3.75 -15.45
CA GLY A 72 -12.14 -5.02 -15.86
C GLY A 72 -11.64 -6.20 -15.02
N SER A 73 -11.98 -7.41 -15.39
CA SER A 73 -11.47 -8.61 -14.73
C SER A 73 -9.96 -8.73 -14.86
N THR A 74 -9.32 -9.20 -13.80
CA THR A 74 -7.90 -9.52 -13.83
C THR A 74 -7.64 -10.76 -14.68
N CYS A 75 -6.50 -10.81 -15.33
CA CYS A 75 -6.04 -11.99 -16.07
C CYS A 75 -4.69 -12.48 -15.56
N GLU A 76 -4.44 -13.76 -15.79
CA GLU A 76 -3.12 -14.36 -15.67
C GLU A 76 -2.56 -14.54 -17.09
N GLU A 77 -1.28 -14.32 -17.27
CA GLU A 77 -0.61 -14.48 -18.55
C GLU A 77 0.62 -15.36 -18.38
N HIS A 78 0.81 -16.28 -19.32
CA HIS A 78 1.98 -17.17 -19.32
C HIS A 78 3.29 -16.34 -19.38
N GLY A 79 4.24 -16.70 -18.53
CA GLY A 79 5.52 -15.99 -18.41
C GLY A 79 5.47 -14.75 -17.50
N PHE A 80 4.31 -14.38 -16.93
CA PHE A 80 4.18 -13.28 -15.96
C PHE A 80 3.98 -13.85 -14.57
N LYS A 81 4.81 -13.41 -13.61
CA LYS A 81 4.73 -13.84 -12.21
C LYS A 81 4.61 -12.63 -11.30
N LEU A 82 3.58 -12.62 -10.48
CA LEU A 82 3.39 -11.62 -9.41
C LEU A 82 4.16 -12.06 -8.17
N LEU A 83 5.01 -11.19 -7.64
CA LEU A 83 5.82 -11.42 -6.45
C LEU A 83 5.54 -10.32 -5.44
N ASP A 84 5.34 -10.69 -4.17
CA ASP A 84 5.08 -9.72 -3.10
C ASP A 84 6.20 -8.67 -3.05
N SER A 85 5.83 -7.40 -3.17
CA SER A 85 6.77 -6.27 -3.11
C SER A 85 6.96 -5.75 -1.68
N GLY A 86 6.22 -6.26 -0.71
CA GLY A 86 6.32 -5.89 0.70
C GLY A 86 5.88 -4.45 1.03
N HIS A 87 5.35 -3.69 0.08
CA HIS A 87 5.02 -2.27 0.25
C HIS A 87 3.72 -2.06 1.02
N ILE A 88 2.60 -2.54 0.51
CA ILE A 88 1.29 -2.58 1.19
C ILE A 88 0.63 -3.93 0.93
N LEU A 89 -0.48 -4.21 1.63
CA LEU A 89 -1.23 -5.45 1.42
C LEU A 89 -1.68 -5.58 -0.04
N GLY A 90 -1.29 -6.69 -0.68
CA GLY A 90 -1.60 -6.99 -2.08
C GLY A 90 -0.64 -6.38 -3.10
N SER A 91 0.33 -5.55 -2.68
CA SER A 91 1.34 -5.00 -3.59
C SER A 91 2.24 -6.08 -4.18
N ASN A 92 2.50 -5.98 -5.47
CA ASN A 92 3.35 -6.93 -6.19
C ASN A 92 4.32 -6.21 -7.12
N GLY A 93 5.50 -6.82 -7.30
CA GLY A 93 6.32 -6.62 -8.47
C GLY A 93 5.92 -7.63 -9.57
N LEU A 94 6.30 -7.35 -10.80
CA LEU A 94 6.04 -8.20 -11.96
C LEU A 94 7.35 -8.75 -12.54
N LEU A 95 7.48 -10.07 -12.56
CA LEU A 95 8.54 -10.76 -13.28
C LEU A 95 8.00 -11.24 -14.63
N ILE A 96 8.68 -10.85 -15.72
CA ILE A 96 8.32 -11.16 -17.11
C ILE A 96 9.34 -12.13 -17.69
N GLU A 97 8.90 -13.35 -18.06
CA GLU A 97 9.68 -14.40 -18.73
C GLU A 97 11.04 -14.72 -18.05
N ASP A 98 11.11 -14.56 -16.72
CA ASP A 98 12.34 -14.69 -15.94
C ASP A 98 13.50 -13.78 -16.42
N GLU A 99 13.22 -12.77 -17.24
CA GLU A 99 14.20 -11.88 -17.83
C GLU A 99 14.11 -10.43 -17.31
N LEU A 100 12.91 -9.91 -17.06
CA LEU A 100 12.71 -8.53 -16.60
C LEU A 100 11.87 -8.51 -15.34
N TYR A 101 12.34 -7.80 -14.32
CA TYR A 101 11.59 -7.57 -13.08
C TYR A 101 11.32 -6.08 -12.88
N TYR A 102 10.03 -5.74 -12.69
CA TYR A 102 9.56 -4.44 -12.24
C TYR A 102 9.09 -4.54 -10.81
N THR A 103 9.61 -3.70 -9.93
CA THR A 103 9.33 -3.81 -8.49
C THR A 103 7.98 -3.22 -8.09
N GLY A 104 7.45 -2.24 -8.83
CA GLY A 104 6.55 -1.27 -8.25
C GLY A 104 7.22 -0.60 -7.04
N ASP A 105 6.44 -0.07 -6.11
CA ASP A 105 6.97 0.33 -4.81
C ASP A 105 7.35 -0.91 -4.00
N ILE A 106 8.55 -0.87 -3.39
CA ILE A 106 9.15 -2.05 -2.78
C ILE A 106 9.58 -1.79 -1.32
N SER A 107 9.45 -2.79 -0.47
CA SER A 107 10.01 -2.78 0.86
C SER A 107 10.70 -4.10 1.20
N ILE A 108 11.99 -4.03 1.43
CA ILE A 108 12.81 -5.19 1.84
C ILE A 108 12.83 -5.42 3.35
N ARG A 109 12.02 -4.68 4.11
CA ARG A 109 11.97 -4.74 5.58
C ARG A 109 10.67 -5.34 6.05
N LYS A 110 10.72 -6.23 7.02
CA LYS A 110 9.54 -6.67 7.75
C LYS A 110 8.95 -5.51 8.55
N ARG A 111 7.62 -5.30 8.45
CA ARG A 111 6.90 -4.24 9.18
C ARG A 111 5.54 -4.76 9.63
N ALA A 112 5.34 -4.92 10.91
CA ALA A 112 4.10 -5.48 11.47
C ALA A 112 3.72 -6.82 10.77
N PHE A 113 2.57 -6.86 10.12
CA PHE A 113 2.08 -8.00 9.34
C PHE A 113 2.66 -8.10 7.91
N MET A 114 3.42 -7.08 7.46
CA MET A 114 4.01 -7.05 6.12
C MET A 114 5.34 -7.81 6.09
N ASN A 115 5.45 -8.77 5.21
CA ASN A 115 6.70 -9.46 4.92
C ASN A 115 7.61 -8.61 4.03
N PRO A 116 8.94 -8.86 4.04
CA PRO A 116 9.84 -8.28 3.05
C PRO A 116 9.49 -8.71 1.63
N ALA A 117 9.83 -7.87 0.65
CA ALA A 117 9.68 -8.18 -0.77
C ALA A 117 10.40 -9.47 -1.16
N ILE A 118 9.81 -10.19 -2.10
CA ILE A 118 10.44 -11.33 -2.79
C ILE A 118 11.15 -10.79 -4.03
N ILE A 119 12.48 -10.82 -4.03
CA ILE A 119 13.30 -10.30 -5.12
C ILE A 119 13.82 -11.47 -5.96
N PRO A 120 13.36 -11.64 -7.22
CA PRO A 120 13.81 -12.69 -8.09
C PRO A 120 15.17 -12.34 -8.73
N ARG A 121 15.79 -13.34 -9.34
CA ARG A 121 16.87 -13.09 -10.30
C ARG A 121 16.24 -12.72 -11.65
N ALA A 122 16.72 -11.63 -12.25
CA ALA A 122 16.32 -11.20 -13.58
C ALA A 122 17.53 -10.59 -14.29
N LYS A 123 17.48 -10.54 -15.65
CA LYS A 123 18.53 -9.91 -16.45
C LYS A 123 18.39 -8.38 -16.43
N ASN A 124 17.17 -7.89 -16.36
CA ASN A 124 16.83 -6.47 -16.35
C ASN A 124 15.99 -6.15 -15.12
N LEU A 125 16.28 -5.04 -14.47
CA LEU A 125 15.57 -4.56 -13.29
C LEU A 125 15.07 -3.14 -13.53
N ILE A 126 13.78 -2.92 -13.30
CA ILE A 126 13.15 -1.60 -13.19
C ILE A 126 12.76 -1.45 -11.73
N ILE A 127 13.36 -0.50 -11.02
CA ILE A 127 13.21 -0.30 -9.58
C ILE A 127 12.89 1.16 -9.27
N GLU A 128 12.02 1.36 -8.27
CA GLU A 128 11.81 2.67 -7.67
C GLU A 128 13.08 3.20 -6.99
N SER A 129 13.15 4.52 -6.80
CA SER A 129 14.27 5.16 -6.10
C SER A 129 13.84 6.31 -5.20
N THR A 130 12.64 6.23 -4.63
CA THR A 130 12.05 7.26 -3.75
C THR A 130 13.00 7.66 -2.62
N PHE A 131 13.70 6.70 -2.05
CA PHE A 131 14.72 6.91 -1.01
C PHE A 131 16.11 6.50 -1.48
N GLY A 132 16.39 6.63 -2.78
CA GLY A 132 17.63 6.22 -3.44
C GLY A 132 18.85 7.13 -3.16
N HIS A 133 18.79 8.01 -2.16
CA HIS A 133 19.91 8.88 -1.77
C HIS A 133 20.56 8.37 -0.47
N PRO A 134 21.91 8.42 -0.33
CA PRO A 134 22.62 7.93 0.85
C PRO A 134 22.19 8.55 2.18
N ASP A 135 21.63 9.75 2.19
CA ASP A 135 21.15 10.42 3.41
C ASP A 135 19.91 9.76 4.02
N TYR A 136 19.19 8.92 3.25
CA TYR A 136 18.03 8.19 3.75
C TYR A 136 18.44 6.92 4.50
N VAL A 137 18.93 7.11 5.72
CA VAL A 137 19.27 6.01 6.64
C VAL A 137 18.13 5.82 7.63
N PHE A 138 17.33 4.79 7.43
CA PHE A 138 16.19 4.51 8.30
C PHE A 138 16.60 3.59 9.46
N PRO A 139 16.16 3.89 10.70
CA PRO A 139 16.35 3.01 11.84
C PRO A 139 15.58 1.69 11.67
N LYS A 140 15.88 0.71 12.49
CA LYS A 140 15.10 -0.53 12.55
C LYS A 140 13.65 -0.22 12.93
N PHE A 141 12.70 -0.93 12.31
CA PHE A 141 11.28 -0.74 12.56
C PHE A 141 10.93 -0.86 14.04
N GLU A 142 11.44 -1.91 14.71
CA GLU A 142 11.22 -2.18 16.12
C GLU A 142 11.73 -1.04 17.02
N SER A 143 12.88 -0.46 16.69
CA SER A 143 13.45 0.69 17.44
C SER A 143 12.56 1.92 17.29
N THR A 144 12.00 2.16 16.11
CA THR A 144 11.07 3.27 15.86
C THR A 144 9.78 3.08 16.66
N ILE A 145 9.22 1.86 16.65
CA ILE A 145 8.00 1.54 17.41
C ILE A 145 8.26 1.66 18.91
N HIS A 146 9.41 1.20 19.39
CA HIS A 146 9.77 1.35 20.80
C HIS A 146 9.83 2.83 21.23
N LYS A 147 10.49 3.69 20.46
CA LYS A 147 10.52 5.14 20.73
C LYS A 147 9.12 5.77 20.72
N ALA A 148 8.28 5.39 19.74
CA ALA A 148 6.91 5.88 19.68
C ALA A 148 6.11 5.46 20.93
N ASN A 149 6.24 4.22 21.38
CA ASN A 149 5.58 3.74 22.61
C ASN A 149 6.05 4.52 23.86
N LEU A 150 7.33 4.87 23.96
CA LEU A 150 7.83 5.67 25.08
C LEU A 150 7.17 7.07 25.09
N ILE A 151 7.11 7.72 23.94
CA ILE A 151 6.47 9.05 23.80
C ILE A 151 4.98 8.95 24.13
N ILE A 152 4.27 7.97 23.60
CA ILE A 152 2.84 7.78 23.88
C ILE A 152 2.64 7.54 25.38
N SER A 153 3.46 6.69 26.00
CA SER A 153 3.40 6.39 27.44
C SER A 153 3.58 7.67 28.29
N GLU A 154 4.55 8.50 27.95
CA GLU A 154 4.79 9.77 28.64
C GLU A 154 3.58 10.70 28.54
N MET A 155 3.02 10.87 27.32
CA MET A 155 1.83 11.70 27.11
C MET A 155 0.62 11.16 27.89
N TYR A 156 0.42 9.85 27.90
CA TYR A 156 -0.66 9.22 28.68
C TYR A 156 -0.54 9.45 30.17
N HIS A 157 0.68 9.40 30.75
CA HIS A 157 0.90 9.72 32.14
C HIS A 157 0.59 11.19 32.51
N GLN A 158 0.72 12.08 31.52
CA GLN A 158 0.36 13.50 31.66
C GLN A 158 -1.11 13.78 31.35
N GLY A 159 -1.91 12.77 30.98
CA GLY A 159 -3.30 12.93 30.55
C GLY A 159 -3.46 13.58 29.19
N ILE A 160 -2.40 13.59 28.37
CA ILE A 160 -2.38 14.28 27.07
C ILE A 160 -2.75 13.28 25.95
N PRO A 161 -3.77 13.59 25.12
CA PRO A 161 -4.09 12.82 23.94
C PRO A 161 -2.97 12.83 22.89
N VAL A 162 -2.84 11.73 22.13
CA VAL A 162 -1.84 11.59 21.06
C VAL A 162 -2.51 11.33 19.72
N ILE A 163 -2.05 12.01 18.68
CA ILE A 163 -2.50 11.76 17.30
C ILE A 163 -1.33 11.23 16.48
N LEU A 164 -1.51 10.08 15.85
CA LEU A 164 -0.59 9.51 14.87
C LEU A 164 -1.16 9.73 13.47
N LEU A 165 -0.38 10.34 12.59
CA LEU A 165 -0.77 10.62 11.23
C LEU A 165 -0.19 9.59 10.25
N GLY A 166 -1.02 9.11 9.32
CA GLY A 166 -0.60 8.19 8.27
C GLY A 166 -1.48 8.28 7.03
N TYR A 167 -0.96 7.88 5.88
CA TYR A 167 -1.80 7.73 4.70
C TYR A 167 -2.93 6.72 4.96
N THR A 168 -4.13 7.02 4.48
CA THR A 168 -5.34 6.21 4.70
C THR A 168 -5.16 4.75 4.31
N LEU A 169 -4.37 4.48 3.26
CA LEU A 169 -4.02 3.12 2.81
C LEU A 169 -2.54 2.82 3.08
N GLY A 170 -2.27 1.68 3.68
CA GLY A 170 -0.93 1.15 3.97
C GLY A 170 -0.40 1.56 5.35
N LYS A 171 0.06 2.80 5.52
CA LYS A 171 0.67 3.25 6.79
C LYS A 171 -0.32 3.23 7.96
N ALA A 172 -1.54 3.69 7.76
CA ALA A 172 -2.55 3.70 8.84
C ALA A 172 -2.88 2.28 9.34
N GLN A 173 -2.92 1.27 8.46
CA GLN A 173 -3.14 -0.11 8.84
C GLN A 173 -1.98 -0.66 9.68
N ILE A 174 -0.73 -0.31 9.33
CA ILE A 174 0.45 -0.66 10.14
C ILE A 174 0.34 -0.03 11.52
N LEU A 175 0.01 1.27 11.60
CA LEU A 175 -0.16 1.98 12.88
C LEU A 175 -1.29 1.35 13.72
N THR A 176 -2.46 1.08 13.13
CA THR A 176 -3.57 0.43 13.83
C THR A 176 -3.15 -0.93 14.39
N ASN A 177 -2.48 -1.75 13.61
CA ASN A 177 -2.05 -3.08 14.05
C ASN A 177 -0.99 -3.01 15.16
N VAL A 178 -0.01 -2.12 15.04
CA VAL A 178 1.11 -2.00 15.98
C VAL A 178 0.67 -1.42 17.32
N PHE A 179 -0.19 -0.38 17.31
CA PHE A 179 -0.59 0.33 18.51
C PHE A 179 -1.93 -0.14 19.10
N ARG A 180 -2.50 -1.26 18.62
CA ARG A 180 -3.77 -1.82 19.09
C ARG A 180 -3.84 -2.15 20.61
N HIS A 181 -2.69 -2.18 21.28
CA HIS A 181 -2.61 -2.41 22.72
C HIS A 181 -2.90 -1.15 23.57
N TRP A 182 -2.81 0.05 22.98
CA TRP A 182 -3.18 1.30 23.63
C TRP A 182 -4.71 1.44 23.76
N LYS A 183 -5.17 1.96 24.89
CA LYS A 183 -6.61 2.13 25.19
C LYS A 183 -6.90 3.51 25.78
N PRO A 184 -7.93 4.20 25.28
CA PRO A 184 -8.68 3.88 24.06
C PRO A 184 -7.85 4.14 22.80
N LEU A 185 -7.92 3.23 21.82
CA LEU A 185 -7.44 3.47 20.47
C LEU A 185 -8.62 3.91 19.60
N ILE A 186 -8.45 5.04 18.94
CA ILE A 186 -9.45 5.64 18.05
C ILE A 186 -8.88 5.64 16.63
N VAL A 187 -9.70 5.34 15.66
CA VAL A 187 -9.30 5.33 14.25
C VAL A 187 -10.28 6.18 13.45
N HIS A 188 -9.77 7.07 12.61
CA HIS A 188 -10.61 7.89 11.74
C HIS A 188 -11.45 7.01 10.80
N ASP A 189 -12.70 7.40 10.51
CA ASP A 189 -13.67 6.58 9.77
C ASP A 189 -13.17 6.15 8.39
N SER A 190 -12.46 7.03 7.66
CA SER A 190 -11.88 6.67 6.36
C SER A 190 -10.76 5.62 6.45
N ILE A 191 -10.10 5.50 7.61
CA ILE A 191 -9.11 4.46 7.86
C ILE A 191 -9.80 3.16 8.26
N ASP A 192 -10.92 3.23 9.01
CA ASP A 192 -11.73 2.08 9.36
C ASP A 192 -12.22 1.32 8.12
N GLU A 193 -12.67 2.03 7.09
CA GLU A 193 -13.06 1.43 5.81
C GLU A 193 -11.94 0.54 5.23
N MET A 194 -10.70 1.05 5.23
CA MET A 194 -9.54 0.27 4.76
C MET A 194 -9.17 -0.87 5.72
N ASN A 195 -9.29 -0.65 7.03
CA ASN A 195 -9.05 -1.69 8.03
C ASN A 195 -10.01 -2.88 7.85
N ARG A 196 -11.28 -2.62 7.55
CA ARG A 196 -12.27 -3.66 7.25
C ARG A 196 -11.87 -4.49 6.04
N LEU A 197 -11.43 -3.82 4.95
CA LEU A 197 -10.90 -4.54 3.77
C LEU A 197 -9.69 -5.41 4.11
N TYR A 198 -8.76 -4.91 4.93
CA TYR A 198 -7.61 -5.70 5.38
C TYR A 198 -8.05 -6.92 6.20
N SER A 199 -9.11 -6.77 7.01
CA SER A 199 -9.67 -7.87 7.80
C SER A 199 -10.29 -8.96 6.92
N GLU A 200 -10.92 -8.61 5.78
CA GLU A 200 -11.42 -9.58 4.79
C GLU A 200 -10.30 -10.49 4.26
N PHE A 201 -9.06 -9.99 4.23
CA PHE A 201 -7.88 -10.74 3.82
C PHE A 201 -7.07 -11.35 4.98
N GLY A 202 -7.70 -11.46 6.16
CA GLY A 202 -7.14 -12.15 7.32
C GLY A 202 -6.14 -11.33 8.15
N ILE A 203 -5.98 -10.05 7.88
CA ILE A 203 -5.15 -9.18 8.73
C ILE A 203 -5.96 -8.72 9.92
N ARG A 204 -5.49 -9.02 11.11
CA ARG A 204 -6.18 -8.66 12.36
C ARG A 204 -6.17 -7.14 12.56
N MET A 205 -7.34 -6.50 12.34
CA MET A 205 -7.62 -5.08 12.53
C MET A 205 -8.77 -4.94 13.54
N ASP A 206 -8.47 -5.06 14.82
CA ASP A 206 -9.45 -5.04 15.90
C ASP A 206 -8.98 -4.18 17.09
N ASN A 207 -9.80 -4.10 18.12
CA ASN A 207 -9.48 -3.42 19.37
C ASN A 207 -9.37 -1.89 19.27
N TYR A 208 -10.14 -1.25 18.39
CA TYR A 208 -10.30 0.20 18.31
C TYR A 208 -11.78 0.57 18.21
N ILE A 209 -12.07 1.84 18.33
CA ILE A 209 -13.38 2.46 18.03
C ILE A 209 -13.18 3.49 16.91
N THR A 210 -14.22 3.76 16.15
CA THR A 210 -14.16 4.80 15.12
C THR A 210 -14.20 6.20 15.73
N PHE A 211 -13.73 7.20 15.00
CA PHE A 211 -13.76 8.58 15.45
C PHE A 211 -15.21 9.05 15.69
N SER A 212 -16.13 8.75 14.77
CA SER A 212 -17.55 9.06 14.93
C SER A 212 -18.18 8.39 16.16
N GLU A 213 -17.82 7.15 16.49
CA GLU A 213 -18.27 6.48 17.72
C GLU A 213 -17.70 7.13 18.97
N ALA A 214 -16.41 7.49 18.96
CA ALA A 214 -15.77 8.16 20.08
C ALA A 214 -16.38 9.55 20.34
N GLU A 215 -16.68 10.30 19.30
CA GLU A 215 -17.36 11.61 19.38
C GLU A 215 -18.75 11.45 19.96
N LYS A 216 -19.57 10.53 19.43
CA LYS A 216 -20.92 10.25 19.91
C LYS A 216 -20.97 9.84 21.38
N ASN A 217 -19.95 9.13 21.85
CA ASN A 217 -19.84 8.65 23.22
C ASN A 217 -19.10 9.63 24.16
N ASN A 218 -18.80 10.86 23.70
CA ASN A 218 -18.07 11.89 24.45
C ASN A 218 -16.71 11.41 25.00
N MET A 219 -16.00 10.57 24.25
CA MET A 219 -14.70 9.99 24.65
C MET A 219 -13.50 10.88 24.32
N LEU A 220 -13.70 11.94 23.51
CA LEU A 220 -12.64 12.85 23.05
C LEU A 220 -12.37 13.99 24.07
N SER A 221 -12.37 13.67 25.34
CA SER A 221 -12.04 14.64 26.39
C SER A 221 -10.56 15.02 26.34
N SER A 222 -10.27 16.31 26.54
CA SER A 222 -8.88 16.80 26.73
C SER A 222 -8.27 16.43 28.10
N HIS A 223 -9.06 15.86 29.00
CA HIS A 223 -8.66 15.50 30.36
C HIS A 223 -8.43 13.99 30.54
N SER A 224 -8.58 13.21 29.49
CA SER A 224 -8.30 11.78 29.50
C SER A 224 -7.46 11.41 28.29
N PRO A 225 -6.37 10.66 28.44
CA PRO A 225 -5.52 10.30 27.31
C PRO A 225 -6.24 9.33 26.37
N TRP A 226 -6.06 9.53 25.10
CA TRP A 226 -6.47 8.62 24.02
C TRP A 226 -5.45 8.69 22.87
N LEU A 227 -5.43 7.63 22.08
CA LEU A 227 -4.60 7.55 20.87
C LEU A 227 -5.48 7.53 19.64
N LEU A 228 -5.31 8.52 18.76
CA LEU A 228 -6.02 8.61 17.48
C LEU A 228 -5.07 8.31 16.32
N ILE A 229 -5.49 7.45 15.41
CA ILE A 229 -4.87 7.31 14.09
C ILE A 229 -5.72 8.04 13.07
N ALA A 230 -5.14 9.08 12.45
CA ALA A 230 -5.82 9.95 11.51
C ALA A 230 -5.09 10.04 10.16
N PRO A 231 -5.82 10.36 9.06
CA PRO A 231 -5.20 10.53 7.76
C PRO A 231 -4.34 11.80 7.71
N ILE A 232 -3.24 11.74 6.96
CA ILE A 232 -2.54 12.93 6.49
C ILE A 232 -3.43 13.57 5.41
N ALA A 233 -3.68 14.87 5.52
CA ALA A 233 -4.45 15.65 4.56
C ALA A 233 -3.74 15.74 3.19
#